data_05c646a8dd73afee4231dd75a2d87b06
#
_entry.id   05c646a8dd73afee4231dd75a2d87b06
#
_cell.length_a   1.000
_cell.length_b   1.000
_cell.length_c   1.000
_cell.angle_alpha   90.00
_cell.angle_beta   90.00
_cell.angle_gamma   90.00
#
_symmetry.space_group_name_H-M   'P 1'
#
loop_
_entity.id
_entity.type
_entity.pdbx_description
1 polymer ?
#
loop_
_entity_poly.entity_id
_entity_poly.type
_entity_poly.pdbx_seq_one_letter_code
_entity_poly.pdbx_strand_id
1 'polypeptide(L)'
;MRAESKAIRRARITYLMHRFSLTATLALVGAGTLASPVLADGRLEARYRLSLAGLELGRAALVLEIDEKSYTASGSARLTGVVQAVSSGKGTVGARGQIDRDTLAPRAFAMEAETDKKAEAIRLVMNGSGVTDMNVEPPVIPVPDRVPLTDKDKRGVFDPMSAALILVPGTEEPLSAKACERTLSIFDGRQRYDLQLSFERMEDVKAEKGYAGPSVVCRIAYRPVAGHRPDRAGVKYMMKNKEMYIWLAPIKGTRMLAPFRAAVTTAIGVAQLDALSFVSEPMVAKGSGTSNAAIP
;
A
#
# COMPACT_ATOMS: atom_id res chain seq x y z
N MET A 1 73.48 -43.48 -5.98
CA MET A 1 74.85 -43.06 -5.66
C MET A 1 74.74 -42.03 -4.55
N ARG A 2 75.20 -42.47 -3.45
CA ARG A 2 75.95 -41.73 -2.41
C ARG A 2 75.30 -40.49 -1.81
N ALA A 3 74.85 -40.52 -0.59
CA ALA A 3 75.60 -40.77 0.72
C ALA A 3 75.77 -39.42 1.40
N GLU A 4 75.20 -39.39 2.57
CA GLU A 4 75.94 -39.14 3.90
C GLU A 4 76.13 -37.65 4.21
N SER A 5 76.04 -37.14 5.41
CA SER A 5 76.13 -37.70 6.77
C SER A 5 76.00 -36.54 7.77
N LYS A 6 75.38 -36.79 8.92
CA LYS A 6 75.69 -36.44 10.26
C LYS A 6 76.30 -35.06 10.59
N ALA A 7 75.74 -34.37 11.61
CA ALA A 7 76.41 -34.30 12.91
C ALA A 7 75.55 -33.61 13.98
N ILE A 8 75.50 -34.29 15.08
CA ILE A 8 74.99 -33.96 16.40
C ILE A 8 75.99 -32.97 17.08
N ARG A 9 75.56 -31.95 17.81
CA ARG A 9 76.13 -31.57 19.06
C ARG A 9 75.17 -30.91 20.05
N ARG A 10 75.14 -31.51 21.23
CA ARG A 10 74.53 -31.07 22.50
C ARG A 10 75.34 -29.89 23.12
N ALA A 11 74.64 -29.02 23.84
CA ALA A 11 75.04 -28.49 25.18
C ALA A 11 74.03 -27.50 25.68
N ARG A 12 73.31 -27.85 26.72
CA ARG A 12 73.38 -27.36 28.15
C ARG A 12 72.71 -26.00 28.38
N ILE A 13 71.53 -26.05 28.96
CA ILE A 13 71.08 -25.62 30.31
C ILE A 13 71.66 -24.29 30.81
N THR A 14 70.84 -23.27 30.95
CA THR A 14 70.84 -22.38 32.09
C THR A 14 69.44 -21.86 32.38
N TYR A 15 68.94 -22.07 33.58
CA TYR A 15 67.73 -21.56 34.19
C TYR A 15 67.81 -20.05 34.33
N LEU A 16 66.76 -19.33 33.90
CA LEU A 16 66.41 -18.04 34.47
C LEU A 16 64.93 -17.85 34.53
N MET A 17 64.40 -17.86 35.76
CA MET A 17 62.98 -17.55 36.08
C MET A 17 62.73 -16.08 35.76
N HIS A 18 61.77 -15.85 34.88
CA HIS A 18 61.11 -14.55 34.81
C HIS A 18 59.60 -14.73 34.90
N ARG A 19 59.05 -14.10 35.90
CA ARG A 19 57.64 -13.97 36.22
C ARG A 19 56.92 -13.35 35.00
N PHE A 20 56.03 -14.08 34.36
CA PHE A 20 55.07 -13.49 33.43
C PHE A 20 53.75 -13.27 34.15
N SER A 21 53.44 -11.99 34.34
CA SER A 21 52.13 -11.51 34.76
C SER A 21 51.10 -11.85 33.67
N LEU A 22 50.09 -12.65 34.02
CA LEU A 22 48.93 -12.91 33.19
C LEU A 22 48.01 -11.66 33.23
N THR A 23 48.09 -10.83 32.20
CA THR A 23 47.04 -9.83 31.93
C THR A 23 45.93 -10.51 31.13
N ALA A 24 44.82 -10.83 31.79
CA ALA A 24 43.62 -11.31 31.18
C ALA A 24 42.95 -10.16 30.39
N THR A 25 43.08 -10.17 29.08
CA THR A 25 42.33 -9.27 28.19
C THR A 25 40.91 -9.78 28.04
N LEU A 26 40.00 -9.13 28.76
CA LEU A 26 38.56 -9.37 28.66
C LEU A 26 38.07 -8.81 27.31
N ALA A 27 37.93 -9.66 26.31
CA ALA A 27 37.30 -9.31 25.03
C ALA A 27 35.80 -9.10 25.25
N LEU A 28 35.36 -7.86 25.30
CA LEU A 28 33.96 -7.46 25.32
C LEU A 28 33.39 -7.72 23.93
N VAL A 29 32.75 -8.89 23.73
CA VAL A 29 31.95 -9.19 22.53
C VAL A 29 30.69 -8.33 22.62
N GLY A 30 30.74 -7.19 21.95
CA GLY A 30 29.55 -6.35 21.74
C GLY A 30 28.55 -7.11 20.88
N ALA A 31 27.51 -7.68 21.50
CA ALA A 31 26.34 -8.18 20.80
C ALA A 31 25.63 -6.99 20.15
N GLY A 32 25.96 -6.71 18.90
CA GLY A 32 25.21 -5.79 18.06
C GLY A 32 23.79 -6.35 17.90
N THR A 33 22.85 -5.80 18.63
CA THR A 33 21.43 -6.04 18.37
C THR A 33 21.12 -5.54 16.97
N LEU A 34 20.93 -6.45 16.03
CA LEU A 34 20.33 -6.14 14.74
C LEU A 34 18.90 -5.68 15.05
N ALA A 35 18.70 -4.38 15.19
CA ALA A 35 17.38 -3.79 15.26
C ALA A 35 16.70 -4.08 13.91
N SER A 36 15.79 -5.04 13.88
CA SER A 36 14.88 -5.18 12.77
C SER A 36 14.15 -3.84 12.57
N PRO A 37 14.00 -3.35 11.35
CA PRO A 37 13.23 -2.15 11.12
C PRO A 37 11.80 -2.41 11.61
N VAL A 38 11.45 -1.83 12.73
CA VAL A 38 10.08 -1.78 13.22
C VAL A 38 9.33 -0.94 12.21
N LEU A 39 8.26 -1.50 11.61
CA LEU A 39 7.28 -0.70 10.90
C LEU A 39 6.77 0.34 11.89
N ALA A 40 7.18 1.60 11.69
CA ALA A 40 6.73 2.67 12.54
C ALA A 40 5.27 2.99 12.21
N ASP A 41 4.51 3.40 13.22
CA ASP A 41 3.14 3.84 13.04
C ASP A 41 3.12 5.12 12.19
N GLY A 42 2.15 5.22 11.30
CA GLY A 42 2.04 6.36 10.39
C GLY A 42 0.61 6.81 10.18
N ARG A 43 0.43 8.11 9.97
CA ARG A 43 -0.84 8.72 9.59
C ARG A 43 -0.67 9.55 8.34
N LEU A 44 -1.63 9.42 7.41
CA LEU A 44 -1.75 10.27 6.24
C LEU A 44 -3.09 10.96 6.25
N GLU A 45 -3.08 12.28 6.04
CA GLU A 45 -4.26 13.06 5.67
C GLU A 45 -4.03 13.68 4.29
N ALA A 46 -4.84 13.28 3.33
CA ALA A 46 -4.77 13.79 1.97
C ALA A 46 -6.09 14.39 1.51
N ARG A 47 -6.02 15.45 0.72
CA ARG A 47 -7.16 16.08 0.04
C ARG A 47 -6.87 16.15 -1.44
N TYR A 48 -7.86 15.81 -2.23
CA TYR A 48 -7.71 15.67 -3.67
C TYR A 48 -8.72 16.53 -4.42
N ARG A 49 -8.30 16.94 -5.62
CA ARG A 49 -9.17 17.45 -6.67
C ARG A 49 -9.43 16.33 -7.68
N LEU A 50 -10.70 16.15 -8.03
CA LEU A 50 -11.10 15.29 -9.14
C LEU A 50 -11.41 16.18 -10.33
N SER A 51 -10.87 15.86 -11.50
CA SER A 51 -11.10 16.61 -12.73
C SER A 51 -11.29 15.68 -13.93
N LEU A 52 -11.93 16.18 -14.96
CA LEU A 52 -12.06 15.54 -16.27
C LEU A 52 -11.83 16.59 -17.36
N ALA A 53 -10.93 16.31 -18.28
CA ALA A 53 -10.52 17.26 -19.33
C ALA A 53 -10.16 18.67 -18.79
N GLY A 54 -9.53 18.72 -17.61
CA GLY A 54 -9.15 19.97 -16.92
C GLY A 54 -10.28 20.64 -16.11
N LEU A 55 -11.53 20.19 -16.26
CA LEU A 55 -12.66 20.74 -15.49
C LEU A 55 -12.77 20.05 -14.13
N GLU A 56 -12.80 20.82 -13.04
CA GLU A 56 -13.01 20.26 -11.71
C GLU A 56 -14.42 19.69 -11.56
N LEU A 57 -14.49 18.42 -11.21
CA LEU A 57 -15.74 17.69 -10.97
C LEU A 57 -16.06 17.55 -9.49
N GLY A 58 -15.04 17.58 -8.63
CA GLY A 58 -15.26 17.30 -7.22
C GLY A 58 -14.00 17.35 -6.37
N ARG A 59 -14.20 17.12 -5.08
CA ARG A 59 -13.15 17.06 -4.05
C ARG A 59 -13.29 15.75 -3.29
N ALA A 60 -12.14 15.18 -2.91
CA ALA A 60 -12.09 14.02 -2.05
C ALA A 60 -11.12 14.22 -0.89
N ALA A 61 -11.31 13.44 0.16
CA ALA A 61 -10.40 13.38 1.30
C ALA A 61 -10.11 11.91 1.62
N LEU A 62 -8.90 11.64 2.12
CA LEU A 62 -8.45 10.34 2.60
C LEU A 62 -7.75 10.53 3.93
N VAL A 63 -8.11 9.72 4.91
CA VAL A 63 -7.37 9.55 6.16
C VAL A 63 -6.95 8.09 6.24
N LEU A 64 -5.68 7.85 6.46
CA LEU A 64 -5.10 6.53 6.63
C LEU A 64 -4.32 6.52 7.93
N GLU A 65 -4.59 5.52 8.76
CA GLU A 65 -3.85 5.21 9.97
C GLU A 65 -3.26 3.81 9.84
N ILE A 66 -1.98 3.72 10.12
CA ILE A 66 -1.18 2.51 9.99
C ILE A 66 -0.50 2.30 11.32
N ASP A 67 -0.67 1.14 11.91
CA ASP A 67 0.15 0.66 13.02
C ASP A 67 0.97 -0.57 12.59
N GLU A 68 1.73 -1.13 13.53
CA GLU A 68 2.62 -2.27 13.26
C GLU A 68 1.90 -3.47 12.61
N LYS A 69 0.62 -3.67 12.93
CA LYS A 69 -0.14 -4.89 12.57
C LYS A 69 -1.44 -4.64 11.83
N SER A 70 -1.84 -3.38 11.71
CA SER A 70 -3.12 -3.06 11.10
C SER A 70 -3.10 -1.74 10.34
N TYR A 71 -4.12 -1.56 9.53
CA TYR A 71 -4.40 -0.28 8.88
C TYR A 71 -5.89 -0.01 8.88
N THR A 72 -6.23 1.28 8.91
CA THR A 72 -7.58 1.79 8.71
C THR A 72 -7.53 2.93 7.72
N ALA A 73 -8.35 2.84 6.69
CA ALA A 73 -8.48 3.87 5.66
C ALA A 73 -9.92 4.36 5.62
N SER A 74 -10.13 5.67 5.59
CA SER A 74 -11.44 6.29 5.40
C SER A 74 -11.34 7.41 4.38
N GLY A 75 -12.32 7.46 3.48
CA GLY A 75 -12.38 8.45 2.43
C GLY A 75 -13.78 9.04 2.28
N SER A 76 -13.82 10.24 1.74
CA SER A 76 -15.06 10.90 1.34
C SER A 76 -14.85 11.63 0.03
N ALA A 77 -15.90 11.77 -0.75
CA ALA A 77 -15.90 12.56 -1.98
C ALA A 77 -17.22 13.30 -2.13
N ARG A 78 -17.16 14.44 -2.83
CA ARG A 78 -18.36 15.22 -3.20
C ARG A 78 -18.14 15.89 -4.54
N LEU A 79 -19.19 16.02 -5.30
CA LEU A 79 -19.22 16.85 -6.51
C LEU A 79 -19.11 18.33 -6.10
N THR A 80 -18.38 19.11 -6.89
CA THR A 80 -18.18 20.57 -6.68
C THR A 80 -18.17 21.28 -8.04
N GLY A 81 -18.03 22.62 -8.01
CA GLY A 81 -17.89 23.41 -9.22
C GLY A 81 -19.15 23.41 -10.09
N VAL A 82 -18.94 23.53 -11.40
CA VAL A 82 -20.06 23.62 -12.38
C VAL A 82 -20.94 22.39 -12.43
N VAL A 83 -20.40 21.22 -12.06
CA VAL A 83 -21.17 19.95 -12.04
C VAL A 83 -22.23 19.98 -10.95
N GLN A 84 -21.94 20.64 -9.81
CA GLN A 84 -22.90 20.79 -8.71
C GLN A 84 -24.17 21.56 -9.10
N ALA A 85 -24.10 22.40 -10.14
CA ALA A 85 -25.28 23.13 -10.64
C ALA A 85 -26.28 22.21 -11.36
N VAL A 86 -25.85 21.03 -11.82
CA VAL A 86 -26.67 20.09 -12.60
C VAL A 86 -26.87 18.73 -11.92
N SER A 87 -26.05 18.41 -10.92
CA SER A 87 -26.14 17.15 -10.17
C SER A 87 -25.44 17.32 -8.82
N SER A 88 -26.07 16.89 -7.75
CA SER A 88 -25.40 16.66 -6.47
C SER A 88 -24.86 15.23 -6.40
N GLY A 89 -23.79 15.05 -5.63
CA GLY A 89 -23.24 13.73 -5.38
C GLY A 89 -22.25 13.75 -4.24
N LYS A 90 -22.36 12.78 -3.37
CA LYS A 90 -21.43 12.54 -2.25
C LYS A 90 -21.23 11.04 -2.06
N GLY A 91 -20.11 10.70 -1.46
CA GLY A 91 -19.83 9.31 -1.10
C GLY A 91 -18.82 9.22 0.01
N THR A 92 -18.88 8.10 0.72
CA THR A 92 -17.91 7.71 1.73
C THR A 92 -17.41 6.31 1.44
N VAL A 93 -16.18 6.03 1.85
CA VAL A 93 -15.58 4.73 1.71
C VAL A 93 -14.71 4.46 2.93
N GLY A 94 -14.71 3.22 3.39
CA GLY A 94 -13.85 2.79 4.48
C GLY A 94 -13.31 1.39 4.24
N ALA A 95 -12.08 1.15 4.66
CA ALA A 95 -11.47 -0.16 4.69
C ALA A 95 -10.64 -0.32 5.95
N ARG A 96 -10.52 -1.53 6.42
CA ARG A 96 -9.59 -1.92 7.47
C ARG A 96 -9.03 -3.30 7.22
N GLY A 97 -7.82 -3.52 7.65
CA GLY A 97 -7.16 -4.80 7.51
C GLY A 97 -6.02 -4.97 8.47
N GLN A 98 -5.36 -6.10 8.34
CA GLN A 98 -4.14 -6.42 9.06
C GLN A 98 -2.94 -6.30 8.11
N ILE A 99 -1.79 -6.07 8.70
CA ILE A 99 -0.50 -6.16 8.03
C ILE A 99 0.12 -7.47 8.54
N ASP A 100 0.23 -8.44 7.65
CA ASP A 100 0.86 -9.72 7.95
C ASP A 100 2.21 -9.78 7.24
N ARG A 101 3.28 -9.52 7.99
CA ARG A 101 4.65 -9.38 7.49
C ARG A 101 4.71 -8.34 6.37
N ASP A 102 4.77 -8.80 5.12
CA ASP A 102 4.95 -7.99 3.92
C ASP A 102 3.69 -7.89 3.06
N THR A 103 2.52 -8.25 3.60
CA THR A 103 1.26 -8.25 2.86
C THR A 103 0.13 -7.56 3.62
N LEU A 104 -0.77 -6.93 2.88
CA LEU A 104 -2.02 -6.43 3.44
C LEU A 104 -3.06 -7.55 3.41
N ALA A 105 -3.75 -7.76 4.52
CA ALA A 105 -4.83 -8.72 4.70
C ALA A 105 -6.14 -7.98 5.00
N PRO A 106 -6.94 -7.60 3.96
CA PRO A 106 -8.20 -6.90 4.15
C PRO A 106 -9.17 -7.66 5.05
N ARG A 107 -9.90 -6.91 5.90
CA ARG A 107 -10.88 -7.48 6.83
C ARG A 107 -12.29 -6.95 6.63
N ALA A 108 -12.42 -5.70 6.24
CA ALA A 108 -13.71 -5.11 5.93
C ALA A 108 -13.57 -3.94 4.97
N PHE A 109 -14.56 -3.78 4.13
CA PHE A 109 -14.74 -2.66 3.23
C PHE A 109 -16.20 -2.23 3.25
N ALA A 110 -16.43 -0.92 3.23
CA ALA A 110 -17.76 -0.34 3.05
C ALA A 110 -17.67 0.88 2.15
N MET A 111 -18.66 1.06 1.29
CA MET A 111 -18.81 2.23 0.43
C MET A 111 -20.28 2.62 0.37
N GLU A 112 -20.53 3.90 0.49
CA GLU A 112 -21.86 4.49 0.28
C GLU A 112 -21.70 5.67 -0.68
N ALA A 113 -22.56 5.75 -1.68
CA ALA A 113 -22.58 6.84 -2.64
C ALA A 113 -24.03 7.24 -2.92
N GLU A 114 -24.27 8.52 -2.99
CA GLU A 114 -25.57 9.09 -3.23
C GLU A 114 -25.48 10.22 -4.25
N THR A 115 -26.39 10.21 -5.18
CA THR A 115 -26.64 11.29 -6.14
C THR A 115 -28.13 11.63 -6.11
N ASP A 116 -28.55 12.69 -6.78
CA ASP A 116 -29.98 13.07 -6.89
C ASP A 116 -30.88 11.93 -7.46
N LYS A 117 -30.27 10.96 -8.13
CA LYS A 117 -31.00 9.90 -8.86
C LYS A 117 -30.77 8.50 -8.32
N LYS A 118 -29.70 8.27 -7.56
CA LYS A 118 -29.28 6.93 -7.16
C LYS A 118 -28.56 6.97 -5.81
N ALA A 119 -28.82 5.93 -5.02
CA ALA A 119 -28.03 5.59 -3.86
C ALA A 119 -27.46 4.18 -4.04
N GLU A 120 -26.22 3.99 -3.63
CA GLU A 120 -25.53 2.70 -3.69
C GLU A 120 -24.82 2.47 -2.37
N ALA A 121 -24.85 1.24 -1.88
CA ALA A 121 -24.08 0.80 -0.72
C ALA A 121 -23.46 -0.57 -0.99
N ILE A 122 -22.23 -0.74 -0.57
CA ILE A 122 -21.51 -2.00 -0.67
C ILE A 122 -20.81 -2.24 0.66
N ARG A 123 -20.95 -3.46 1.19
CA ARG A 123 -20.25 -3.93 2.38
C ARG A 123 -19.65 -5.30 2.11
N LEU A 124 -18.37 -5.44 2.38
CA LEU A 124 -17.63 -6.70 2.26
C LEU A 124 -17.01 -7.03 3.61
N VAL A 125 -17.21 -8.27 4.05
CA VAL A 125 -16.47 -8.88 5.16
C VAL A 125 -15.44 -9.81 4.56
N MET A 126 -14.21 -9.72 5.04
CA MET A 126 -13.06 -10.43 4.48
C MET A 126 -12.24 -11.10 5.58
N ASN A 127 -11.54 -12.16 5.25
CA ASN A 127 -10.69 -12.88 6.22
C ASN A 127 -9.18 -12.83 5.87
N GLY A 128 -8.79 -11.94 4.95
CA GLY A 128 -7.42 -11.83 4.43
C GLY A 128 -7.15 -12.75 3.24
N SER A 129 -7.94 -13.81 3.05
CA SER A 129 -7.86 -14.72 1.89
C SER A 129 -8.99 -14.52 0.87
N GLY A 130 -9.96 -13.66 1.18
CA GLY A 130 -11.08 -13.35 0.30
C GLY A 130 -12.30 -12.84 1.06
N VAL A 131 -13.39 -12.67 0.32
CA VAL A 131 -14.68 -12.21 0.83
C VAL A 131 -15.44 -13.38 1.43
N THR A 132 -15.89 -13.25 2.67
CA THR A 132 -16.67 -14.25 3.40
C THR A 132 -18.14 -13.91 3.49
N ASP A 133 -18.47 -12.61 3.47
CA ASP A 133 -19.84 -12.12 3.44
C ASP A 133 -19.91 -10.77 2.71
N MET A 134 -21.06 -10.47 2.09
CA MET A 134 -21.23 -9.24 1.34
C MET A 134 -22.71 -8.80 1.28
N ASN A 135 -22.90 -7.49 1.33
CA ASN A 135 -24.17 -6.85 0.98
C ASN A 135 -23.95 -5.78 -0.09
N VAL A 136 -24.80 -5.77 -1.12
CA VAL A 136 -24.72 -4.84 -2.26
C VAL A 136 -26.08 -4.28 -2.56
N GLU A 137 -26.24 -2.97 -2.41
CA GLU A 137 -27.47 -2.23 -2.66
C GLU A 137 -27.26 -1.17 -3.78
N PRO A 138 -28.14 -1.11 -4.78
CA PRO A 138 -29.14 -2.12 -5.11
C PRO A 138 -28.50 -3.45 -5.54
N PRO A 139 -29.22 -4.57 -5.41
CA PRO A 139 -28.72 -5.88 -5.80
C PRO A 139 -28.28 -5.93 -7.26
N VAL A 140 -27.28 -6.76 -7.55
CA VAL A 140 -26.81 -6.97 -8.92
C VAL A 140 -27.88 -7.75 -9.69
N ILE A 141 -28.52 -7.10 -10.67
CA ILE A 141 -29.51 -7.75 -11.51
C ILE A 141 -28.82 -8.70 -12.50
N PRO A 142 -29.18 -10.00 -12.53
CA PRO A 142 -28.69 -10.92 -13.54
C PRO A 142 -29.09 -10.45 -14.95
N VAL A 143 -28.12 -10.44 -15.85
CA VAL A 143 -28.37 -10.17 -17.29
C VAL A 143 -27.55 -11.17 -18.10
N PRO A 144 -28.07 -11.66 -19.25
CA PRO A 144 -27.49 -12.75 -20.01
C PRO A 144 -26.05 -12.51 -20.48
N ASP A 145 -25.70 -11.25 -20.76
CA ASP A 145 -24.38 -10.84 -21.26
C ASP A 145 -23.35 -10.50 -20.15
N ARG A 146 -23.70 -10.72 -18.89
CA ARG A 146 -22.77 -10.54 -17.76
C ARG A 146 -21.97 -11.81 -17.53
N VAL A 147 -20.65 -11.69 -17.43
CA VAL A 147 -19.79 -12.81 -16.99
C VAL A 147 -20.17 -13.18 -15.55
N PRO A 148 -20.56 -14.43 -15.28
CA PRO A 148 -20.99 -14.83 -13.94
C PRO A 148 -19.89 -14.65 -12.90
N LEU A 149 -20.26 -14.22 -11.70
CA LEU A 149 -19.41 -14.25 -10.52
C LEU A 149 -19.53 -15.61 -9.84
N THR A 150 -18.41 -16.21 -9.51
CA THR A 150 -18.31 -17.46 -8.78
C THR A 150 -17.59 -17.26 -7.45
N ASP A 151 -17.60 -18.23 -6.56
CA ASP A 151 -16.86 -18.15 -5.29
C ASP A 151 -15.34 -18.09 -5.49
N LYS A 152 -14.82 -18.55 -6.63
CA LYS A 152 -13.41 -18.40 -6.97
C LYS A 152 -12.99 -16.94 -7.16
N ASP A 153 -13.92 -16.14 -7.71
CA ASP A 153 -13.68 -14.73 -8.01
C ASP A 153 -13.61 -13.85 -6.76
N LYS A 154 -14.01 -14.40 -5.61
CA LYS A 154 -13.99 -13.73 -4.30
C LYS A 154 -12.77 -14.12 -3.46
N ARG A 155 -11.88 -15.00 -3.96
CA ARG A 155 -10.69 -15.48 -3.26
C ARG A 155 -9.43 -14.76 -3.72
N GLY A 156 -8.49 -14.55 -2.80
CA GLY A 156 -7.22 -13.88 -3.10
C GLY A 156 -7.39 -12.46 -3.63
N VAL A 157 -8.38 -11.73 -3.12
CA VAL A 157 -8.75 -10.41 -3.60
C VAL A 157 -8.58 -9.33 -2.54
N PHE A 158 -8.33 -8.12 -3.00
CA PHE A 158 -8.43 -6.90 -2.24
C PHE A 158 -9.78 -6.21 -2.49
N ASP A 159 -10.24 -5.41 -1.55
CA ASP A 159 -11.20 -4.35 -1.82
C ASP A 159 -10.51 -3.17 -2.52
N PRO A 160 -11.26 -2.27 -3.19
CA PRO A 160 -10.68 -1.16 -3.95
C PRO A 160 -9.84 -0.18 -3.11
N MET A 161 -10.20 0.05 -1.85
CA MET A 161 -9.48 0.98 -0.98
C MET A 161 -8.16 0.37 -0.52
N SER A 162 -8.17 -0.89 -0.06
CA SER A 162 -6.95 -1.61 0.33
C SER A 162 -6.00 -1.81 -0.86
N ALA A 163 -6.54 -2.04 -2.06
CA ALA A 163 -5.74 -2.17 -3.29
C ALA A 163 -5.02 -0.88 -3.70
N ALA A 164 -5.51 0.29 -3.28
CA ALA A 164 -4.87 1.57 -3.53
C ALA A 164 -3.64 1.81 -2.62
N LEU A 165 -3.48 1.02 -1.57
CA LEU A 165 -2.37 1.11 -0.62
C LEU A 165 -1.29 0.10 -1.01
N ILE A 166 -0.09 0.59 -1.26
CA ILE A 166 1.01 -0.27 -1.70
C ILE A 166 2.01 -0.47 -0.56
N LEU A 167 1.96 -1.63 0.08
CA LEU A 167 3.02 -2.06 0.98
C LEU A 167 4.19 -2.61 0.16
N VAL A 168 5.39 -2.08 0.37
CA VAL A 168 6.61 -2.53 -0.31
C VAL A 168 7.42 -3.40 0.64
N PRO A 169 7.52 -4.71 0.40
CA PRO A 169 8.23 -5.62 1.28
C PRO A 169 9.75 -5.41 1.28
N GLY A 170 10.41 -5.95 2.31
CA GLY A 170 11.87 -5.94 2.44
C GLY A 170 12.41 -4.70 3.15
N THR A 171 13.73 -4.52 3.07
CA THR A 171 14.46 -3.45 3.77
C THR A 171 14.94 -2.33 2.85
N GLU A 172 14.81 -2.52 1.53
CA GLU A 172 15.21 -1.53 0.52
C GLU A 172 14.26 -0.32 0.53
N GLU A 173 14.66 0.74 -0.17
CA GLU A 173 13.85 1.95 -0.32
C GLU A 173 12.46 1.63 -0.92
N PRO A 174 11.36 2.01 -0.26
CA PRO A 174 10.02 1.75 -0.77
C PRO A 174 9.71 2.44 -2.10
N LEU A 175 10.26 3.64 -2.32
CA LEU A 175 10.13 4.37 -3.58
C LEU A 175 11.06 3.79 -4.64
N SER A 176 10.65 2.70 -5.25
CA SER A 176 11.42 2.01 -6.28
C SER A 176 10.50 1.35 -7.32
N ALA A 177 11.08 0.87 -8.41
CA ALA A 177 10.36 0.12 -9.44
C ALA A 177 9.56 -1.07 -8.88
N LYS A 178 10.05 -1.70 -7.81
CA LYS A 178 9.38 -2.83 -7.13
C LYS A 178 7.98 -2.50 -6.63
N ALA A 179 7.70 -1.24 -6.33
CA ALA A 179 6.36 -0.81 -5.93
C ALA A 179 5.32 -1.05 -7.05
N CYS A 180 5.74 -1.02 -8.32
CA CYS A 180 4.88 -1.19 -9.48
C CYS A 180 4.87 -2.64 -10.03
N GLU A 181 5.76 -3.52 -9.61
CA GLU A 181 5.89 -4.87 -10.17
C GLU A 181 4.89 -5.84 -9.51
N ARG A 182 3.60 -5.61 -9.73
CA ARG A 182 2.54 -6.41 -9.10
C ARG A 182 1.23 -6.43 -9.87
N THR A 183 0.44 -7.45 -9.58
CA THR A 183 -0.95 -7.52 -10.00
C THR A 183 -1.84 -7.43 -8.75
N LEU A 184 -2.76 -6.49 -8.77
CA LEU A 184 -3.75 -6.29 -7.72
C LEU A 184 -5.06 -6.94 -8.18
N SER A 185 -5.43 -8.01 -7.53
CA SER A 185 -6.68 -8.75 -7.74
C SER A 185 -7.78 -8.09 -6.91
N ILE A 186 -8.76 -7.44 -7.54
CA ILE A 186 -9.73 -6.58 -6.85
C ILE A 186 -11.14 -7.12 -7.02
N PHE A 187 -11.89 -7.13 -5.92
CA PHE A 187 -13.33 -7.36 -5.91
C PHE A 187 -14.04 -6.18 -5.24
N ASP A 188 -14.93 -5.53 -5.97
CA ASP A 188 -15.62 -4.33 -5.52
C ASP A 188 -17.07 -4.58 -5.04
N GLY A 189 -17.47 -5.84 -4.91
CA GLY A 189 -18.84 -6.25 -4.58
C GLY A 189 -19.69 -6.54 -5.82
N ARG A 190 -19.31 -6.06 -7.00
CA ARG A 190 -20.05 -6.22 -8.26
C ARG A 190 -19.24 -6.86 -9.36
N GLN A 191 -17.93 -6.64 -9.34
CA GLN A 191 -16.99 -7.11 -10.36
C GLN A 191 -15.69 -7.60 -9.73
N ARG A 192 -15.09 -8.56 -10.40
CA ARG A 192 -13.74 -9.02 -10.17
C ARG A 192 -12.87 -8.57 -11.34
N TYR A 193 -11.79 -7.86 -11.06
CA TYR A 193 -10.85 -7.39 -12.07
C TYR A 193 -9.43 -7.37 -11.51
N ASP A 194 -8.45 -7.42 -12.40
CA ASP A 194 -7.04 -7.23 -12.07
C ASP A 194 -6.57 -5.85 -12.56
N LEU A 195 -5.77 -5.20 -11.73
CA LEU A 195 -4.93 -4.09 -12.13
C LEU A 195 -3.49 -4.58 -12.14
N GLN A 196 -2.93 -4.71 -13.32
CA GLN A 196 -1.51 -5.04 -13.47
C GLN A 196 -0.73 -3.73 -13.50
N LEU A 197 0.15 -3.54 -12.51
CA LEU A 197 1.04 -2.40 -12.42
C LEU A 197 2.38 -2.76 -13.06
N SER A 198 3.00 -1.78 -13.71
CA SER A 198 4.36 -1.83 -14.22
C SER A 198 5.06 -0.49 -14.01
N PHE A 199 6.35 -0.51 -13.73
CA PHE A 199 7.14 0.70 -13.55
C PHE A 199 7.17 1.53 -14.82
N GLU A 200 6.92 2.82 -14.70
CA GLU A 200 7.02 3.76 -15.81
C GLU A 200 8.21 4.71 -15.64
N ARG A 201 8.30 5.41 -14.52
CA ARG A 201 9.37 6.36 -14.18
C ARG A 201 9.32 6.80 -12.73
N MET A 202 10.36 7.49 -12.30
CA MET A 202 10.32 8.35 -11.13
C MET A 202 9.96 9.77 -11.54
N GLU A 203 9.21 10.48 -10.71
CA GLU A 203 8.78 11.86 -10.97
C GLU A 203 8.65 12.62 -9.65
N ASP A 204 9.19 13.84 -9.59
CA ASP A 204 8.99 14.71 -8.44
C ASP A 204 7.58 15.29 -8.47
N VAL A 205 6.91 15.23 -7.33
CA VAL A 205 5.57 15.77 -7.13
C VAL A 205 5.56 16.78 -5.99
N LYS A 206 4.60 17.71 -6.03
CA LYS A 206 4.44 18.72 -5.00
C LYS A 206 2.96 19.00 -4.77
N ALA A 207 2.50 18.81 -3.54
CA ALA A 207 1.19 19.28 -3.10
C ALA A 207 1.26 20.76 -2.68
N GLU A 208 0.13 21.44 -2.66
CA GLU A 208 0.04 22.80 -2.11
C GLU A 208 0.40 22.81 -0.60
N LYS A 209 0.07 21.72 0.10
CA LYS A 209 0.40 21.53 1.52
C LYS A 209 0.91 20.10 1.76
N GLY A 210 2.04 19.97 2.44
CA GLY A 210 2.61 18.71 2.89
C GLY A 210 3.69 18.18 1.95
N TYR A 211 3.49 17.06 1.31
CA TYR A 211 4.53 16.35 0.57
C TYR A 211 5.03 17.11 -0.67
N ALA A 212 6.33 17.18 -0.78
CA ALA A 212 7.06 17.56 -1.98
C ALA A 212 8.31 16.65 -2.07
N GLY A 213 8.50 15.97 -3.19
CA GLY A 213 9.61 15.05 -3.39
C GLY A 213 9.30 13.97 -4.42
N PRO A 214 10.13 12.92 -4.51
CA PRO A 214 10.00 11.88 -5.51
C PRO A 214 8.76 11.01 -5.30
N SER A 215 8.15 10.59 -6.38
CA SER A 215 7.09 9.58 -6.44
C SER A 215 7.45 8.50 -7.45
N VAL A 216 6.95 7.31 -7.26
CA VAL A 216 7.03 6.26 -8.28
C VAL A 216 5.76 6.26 -9.10
N VAL A 217 5.93 6.35 -10.42
CA VAL A 217 4.83 6.31 -11.38
C VAL A 217 4.69 4.91 -11.92
N CYS A 218 3.52 4.31 -11.69
CA CYS A 218 3.17 3.02 -12.25
C CYS A 218 2.16 3.20 -13.39
N ARG A 219 2.39 2.51 -14.51
CA ARG A 219 1.38 2.29 -15.53
C ARG A 219 0.44 1.19 -15.06
N ILE A 220 -0.83 1.32 -15.38
CA ILE A 220 -1.87 0.37 -15.00
C ILE A 220 -2.46 -0.26 -16.26
N ALA A 221 -2.61 -1.59 -16.27
CA ALA A 221 -3.40 -2.32 -17.25
C ALA A 221 -4.62 -2.95 -16.54
N TYR A 222 -5.82 -2.68 -17.07
CA TYR A 222 -7.08 -3.20 -16.54
C TYR A 222 -7.45 -4.52 -17.23
N ARG A 223 -7.76 -5.53 -16.44
CA ARG A 223 -8.21 -6.85 -16.90
C ARG A 223 -9.49 -7.25 -16.15
N PRO A 224 -10.67 -7.13 -16.76
CA PRO A 224 -11.91 -7.61 -16.17
C PRO A 224 -11.90 -9.14 -16.13
N VAL A 225 -12.35 -9.73 -15.02
CA VAL A 225 -12.38 -11.18 -14.81
C VAL A 225 -13.82 -11.68 -14.78
N ALA A 226 -14.66 -11.16 -13.88
CA ALA A 226 -16.03 -11.59 -13.73
C ALA A 226 -16.95 -10.42 -13.29
N GLY A 227 -18.25 -10.57 -13.42
CA GLY A 227 -19.24 -9.54 -13.04
C GLY A 227 -19.39 -8.40 -14.05
N HIS A 228 -18.51 -8.29 -15.03
CA HIS A 228 -18.58 -7.28 -16.08
C HIS A 228 -19.43 -7.74 -17.29
N ARG A 229 -19.76 -6.79 -18.16
CA ARG A 229 -20.41 -7.07 -19.46
C ARG A 229 -19.42 -6.81 -20.57
N PRO A 230 -18.87 -7.87 -21.23
CA PRO A 230 -17.73 -7.76 -22.17
C PRO A 230 -17.99 -6.80 -23.34
N ASP A 231 -19.25 -6.74 -23.79
CA ASP A 231 -19.67 -5.95 -24.95
C ASP A 231 -19.89 -4.47 -24.65
N ARG A 232 -19.87 -4.05 -23.40
CA ARG A 232 -19.96 -2.63 -23.04
C ARG A 232 -18.78 -1.85 -23.60
N ALA A 233 -19.06 -0.77 -24.30
CA ALA A 233 -18.03 0.09 -24.91
C ALA A 233 -16.98 0.56 -23.89
N GLY A 234 -17.41 0.92 -22.67
CA GLY A 234 -16.49 1.33 -21.60
C GLY A 234 -15.56 0.21 -21.14
N VAL A 235 -16.04 -1.04 -21.05
CA VAL A 235 -15.19 -2.20 -20.71
C VAL A 235 -14.16 -2.44 -21.81
N LYS A 236 -14.61 -2.48 -23.08
CA LYS A 236 -13.71 -2.64 -24.25
C LYS A 236 -12.66 -1.53 -24.32
N TYR A 237 -13.08 -0.30 -24.02
CA TYR A 237 -12.17 0.84 -23.98
C TYR A 237 -11.11 0.68 -22.88
N MET A 238 -11.51 0.40 -21.66
CA MET A 238 -10.61 0.24 -20.53
C MET A 238 -9.62 -0.92 -20.71
N MET A 239 -10.05 -2.04 -21.31
CA MET A 239 -9.17 -3.16 -21.63
C MET A 239 -8.06 -2.81 -22.61
N LYS A 240 -8.30 -1.87 -23.51
CA LYS A 240 -7.34 -1.43 -24.56
C LYS A 240 -6.55 -0.19 -24.11
N ASN A 241 -6.97 0.45 -23.04
CA ASN A 241 -6.37 1.69 -22.56
C ASN A 241 -4.97 1.41 -22.01
N LYS A 242 -3.96 2.07 -22.58
CA LYS A 242 -2.55 2.01 -22.17
C LYS A 242 -2.10 3.26 -21.41
N GLU A 243 -2.98 4.24 -21.26
CA GLU A 243 -2.72 5.54 -20.67
C GLU A 243 -3.48 5.68 -19.34
N MET A 244 -3.16 4.78 -18.44
CA MET A 244 -3.62 4.80 -17.06
C MET A 244 -2.41 4.76 -16.15
N TYR A 245 -2.30 5.73 -15.26
CA TYR A 245 -1.15 5.91 -14.39
C TYR A 245 -1.55 6.23 -12.97
N ILE A 246 -0.70 5.81 -12.04
CA ILE A 246 -0.80 6.19 -10.63
C ILE A 246 0.59 6.65 -10.15
N TRP A 247 0.63 7.78 -9.47
CA TRP A 247 1.79 8.31 -8.77
C TRP A 247 1.64 7.94 -7.30
N LEU A 248 2.60 7.24 -6.78
CA LEU A 248 2.61 6.77 -5.41
C LEU A 248 3.66 7.53 -4.62
N ALA A 249 3.24 8.14 -3.51
CA ALA A 249 4.11 8.86 -2.59
C ALA A 249 4.21 8.13 -1.24
N PRO A 250 5.33 8.28 -0.51
CA PRO A 250 5.58 7.55 0.71
C PRO A 250 4.77 8.11 1.88
N ILE A 251 4.38 7.23 2.79
CA ILE A 251 3.81 7.58 4.07
C ILE A 251 4.93 7.53 5.10
N LYS A 252 5.21 8.66 5.72
CA LYS A 252 6.32 8.84 6.67
C LYS A 252 6.29 7.78 7.77
N GLY A 253 7.47 7.23 8.08
CA GLY A 253 7.64 6.23 9.12
C GLY A 253 7.15 4.82 8.74
N THR A 254 6.63 4.61 7.54
CA THR A 254 6.11 3.31 7.11
C THR A 254 6.77 2.85 5.81
N ARG A 255 6.49 1.61 5.43
CA ARG A 255 6.84 1.09 4.11
C ARG A 255 5.66 1.14 3.13
N MET A 256 4.64 1.94 3.44
CA MET A 256 3.46 2.07 2.60
C MET A 256 3.56 3.31 1.72
N LEU A 257 3.07 3.15 0.50
CA LEU A 257 2.86 4.22 -0.46
C LEU A 257 1.35 4.41 -0.65
N ALA A 258 0.95 5.65 -0.84
CA ALA A 258 -0.44 6.01 -1.13
C ALA A 258 -0.54 6.81 -2.43
N PRO A 259 -1.72 6.82 -3.09
CA PRO A 259 -1.94 7.60 -4.29
C PRO A 259 -1.73 9.10 -4.03
N PHE A 260 -0.80 9.70 -4.76
CA PHE A 260 -0.63 11.16 -4.82
C PHE A 260 -1.40 11.74 -6.01
N ARG A 261 -1.36 11.05 -7.14
CA ARG A 261 -2.09 11.35 -8.37
C ARG A 261 -2.54 10.06 -9.03
N ALA A 262 -3.66 10.09 -9.71
CA ALA A 262 -4.05 9.07 -10.66
C ALA A 262 -4.58 9.74 -11.93
N ALA A 263 -4.30 9.15 -13.09
CA ALA A 263 -4.75 9.68 -14.37
C ALA A 263 -5.20 8.52 -15.27
N VAL A 264 -6.36 8.71 -15.89
CA VAL A 264 -6.94 7.77 -16.84
C VAL A 264 -7.39 8.54 -18.06
N THR A 265 -6.79 8.26 -19.22
CA THR A 265 -7.27 8.82 -20.48
C THR A 265 -8.64 8.21 -20.82
N THR A 266 -9.60 9.05 -21.12
CA THR A 266 -10.95 8.66 -21.53
C THR A 266 -11.27 9.23 -22.91
N ALA A 267 -12.37 8.78 -23.52
CA ALA A 267 -12.80 9.30 -24.83
C ALA A 267 -13.11 10.82 -24.85
N ILE A 268 -13.34 11.42 -23.68
CA ILE A 268 -13.71 12.83 -23.52
C ILE A 268 -12.64 13.64 -22.77
N GLY A 269 -11.44 13.10 -22.62
CA GLY A 269 -10.29 13.74 -21.98
C GLY A 269 -9.75 12.93 -20.81
N VAL A 270 -8.77 13.48 -20.11
CA VAL A 270 -8.11 12.80 -18.99
C VAL A 270 -8.92 13.01 -17.73
N ALA A 271 -9.33 11.91 -17.10
CA ALA A 271 -9.84 11.90 -15.73
C ALA A 271 -8.67 11.84 -14.75
N GLN A 272 -8.63 12.76 -13.80
CA GLN A 272 -7.52 12.89 -12.86
C GLN A 272 -7.99 13.01 -11.41
N LEU A 273 -7.18 12.46 -10.54
CA LEU A 273 -7.18 12.68 -9.10
C LEU A 273 -5.83 13.30 -8.74
N ASP A 274 -5.80 14.51 -8.21
CA ASP A 274 -4.56 15.21 -7.83
C ASP A 274 -4.57 15.59 -6.36
N ALA A 275 -3.51 15.27 -5.63
CA ALA A 275 -3.36 15.70 -4.24
C ALA A 275 -3.11 17.22 -4.15
N LEU A 276 -4.03 17.91 -3.48
CA LEU A 276 -3.88 19.33 -3.08
C LEU A 276 -3.17 19.42 -1.72
N SER A 277 -3.44 18.46 -0.85
CA SER A 277 -2.76 18.33 0.43
C SER A 277 -2.40 16.85 0.64
N PHE A 278 -1.18 16.60 1.09
CA PHE A 278 -0.68 15.27 1.39
C PHE A 278 0.22 15.35 2.61
N VAL A 279 -0.38 15.31 3.79
CA VAL A 279 0.31 15.47 5.07
C VAL A 279 0.47 14.11 5.72
N SER A 280 1.70 13.67 5.86
CA SER A 280 2.04 12.40 6.46
C SER A 280 2.94 12.62 7.66
N GLU A 281 2.59 11.99 8.78
CA GLU A 281 3.28 12.09 10.05
C GLU A 281 3.51 10.69 10.63
N PRO A 282 4.69 10.42 11.25
CA PRO A 282 4.85 9.22 12.06
C PRO A 282 3.92 9.33 13.27
N MET A 283 3.20 8.27 13.60
CA MET A 283 2.49 8.21 14.88
C MET A 283 3.46 7.73 15.96
N VAL A 284 3.48 8.42 17.09
CA VAL A 284 4.17 7.92 18.28
C VAL A 284 3.30 6.81 18.85
N ALA A 285 3.86 5.61 18.95
CA ALA A 285 3.18 4.49 19.60
C ALA A 285 2.61 4.98 20.95
N LYS A 286 1.31 4.84 21.14
CA LYS A 286 0.70 5.10 22.44
C LYS A 286 1.31 4.09 23.41
N GLY A 287 2.31 4.53 24.18
CA GLY A 287 2.90 3.73 25.23
C GLY A 287 1.77 3.15 26.08
N SER A 288 1.78 1.85 26.31
CA SER A 288 0.95 1.19 27.28
C SER A 288 1.28 1.80 28.65
N GLY A 289 0.61 2.91 28.97
CA GLY A 289 0.67 3.51 30.29
C GLY A 289 0.05 2.52 31.26
N THR A 290 0.91 1.73 31.92
CA THR A 290 0.58 1.05 33.15
C THR A 290 0.26 2.14 34.17
N SER A 291 -1.02 2.48 34.26
CA SER A 291 -1.56 3.24 35.39
C SER A 291 -1.45 2.35 36.64
N ASN A 292 -0.35 2.47 37.36
CA ASN A 292 -0.29 2.08 38.78
C ASN A 292 -1.11 3.10 39.56
N ALA A 293 -2.43 2.96 39.52
CA ALA A 293 -3.28 3.55 40.54
C ALA A 293 -3.10 2.73 41.83
N ALA A 294 -2.24 3.25 42.71
CA ALA A 294 -2.27 2.82 44.12
C ALA A 294 -3.61 3.23 44.68
N ILE A 295 -4.36 2.27 45.11
CA ILE A 295 -5.60 2.44 45.91
C ILE A 295 -5.17 2.71 47.35
N PRO A 296 -5.74 3.71 48.07
CA PRO A 296 -5.46 3.97 49.49
C PRO A 296 -6.01 2.93 50.41
#